data_60f0d8722ac81b1d9dd3bff4797403f0
#
_entry.id   60f0d8722ac81b1d9dd3bff4797403f0
#
_cell.length_a   1.000
_cell.length_b   1.000
_cell.length_c   1.000
_cell.angle_alpha   90.00
_cell.angle_beta   90.00
_cell.angle_gamma   90.00
#
_symmetry.space_group_name_H-M   'P 1'
#
loop_
_entity.id
_entity.type
_entity.pdbx_description
1 polymer ?
#
loop_
_entity_poly.entity_id
_entity_poly.type
_entity_poly.pdbx_seq_one_letter_code
_entity_poly.pdbx_strand_id
1 'polypeptide(L)'
;IGRVVGEGTAVCAMTGGLDSGVSALLAFRALGARLKCIFVDTGLLRENEGDRFMAFYGDKLGLNITRIYAQERFMQALRGVTDAGEKRRLVGQTMQQILDEETVKLGAFDAVIRGTSYNDIMFGQGDRRARLLGGGTVIEPVRELFKDEIRRVGDYLGIPQDLLSRQPFPGSGLALRILGEVTLERLQTLRAVDAIFREEVLRAGAQKRLWQYFAVLCPMPGDEKGAVICLRAVHASERSLAYAARLPYDVMETVVERAMRQRPEVRRIVYDLTPSSNY
;
A
#
# COMPACT_ATOMS: atom_id res chain seq x y z
N ILE A 1 10.31 11.95 -20.77
CA ILE A 1 9.70 10.65 -21.07
C ILE A 1 9.61 10.49 -22.59
N GLY A 2 8.80 11.31 -23.28
CA GLY A 2 8.56 11.19 -24.73
C GLY A 2 9.83 11.17 -25.59
N ARG A 3 10.84 12.00 -25.27
CA ARG A 3 12.13 11.99 -26.02
C ARG A 3 12.91 10.68 -25.86
N VAL A 4 12.84 10.05 -24.69
CA VAL A 4 13.57 8.81 -24.40
C VAL A 4 12.91 7.61 -25.04
N VAL A 5 11.56 7.55 -24.98
CA VAL A 5 10.79 6.42 -25.53
C VAL A 5 10.57 6.54 -27.04
N GLY A 6 10.60 7.78 -27.58
CA GLY A 6 10.34 8.01 -29.01
C GLY A 6 8.98 7.45 -29.41
N GLU A 7 8.96 6.64 -30.47
CA GLU A 7 7.76 5.93 -30.97
C GLU A 7 7.54 4.57 -30.27
N GLY A 8 8.43 4.19 -29.36
CA GLY A 8 8.39 2.91 -28.64
C GLY A 8 7.27 2.81 -27.60
N THR A 9 7.31 1.71 -26.85
CA THR A 9 6.36 1.39 -25.78
C THR A 9 7.04 1.40 -24.41
N ALA A 10 6.26 1.67 -23.36
CA ALA A 10 6.76 1.61 -22.00
C ALA A 10 5.83 0.78 -21.09
N VAL A 11 6.42 0.19 -20.04
CA VAL A 11 5.71 -0.57 -19.02
C VAL A 11 5.89 0.09 -17.66
N CYS A 12 4.82 0.15 -16.86
CA CYS A 12 4.83 0.65 -15.51
C CYS A 12 4.22 -0.39 -14.56
N ALA A 13 5.01 -0.85 -13.57
CA ALA A 13 4.46 -1.63 -12.46
C ALA A 13 3.87 -0.67 -11.41
N MET A 14 2.54 -0.68 -11.28
CA MET A 14 1.82 0.14 -10.32
C MET A 14 1.60 -0.65 -9.02
N THR A 15 2.17 -0.15 -7.93
CA THR A 15 2.11 -0.80 -6.61
C THR A 15 0.89 -0.40 -5.78
N GLY A 16 -0.01 0.39 -6.34
CA GLY A 16 -1.09 1.03 -5.59
C GLY A 16 -0.63 2.24 -4.75
N GLY A 17 0.67 2.56 -4.70
CA GLY A 17 1.21 3.73 -4.02
C GLY A 17 1.13 5.01 -4.87
N LEU A 18 1.20 6.17 -4.20
CA LEU A 18 1.11 7.48 -4.86
C LEU A 18 2.23 7.69 -5.89
N ASP A 19 3.48 7.35 -5.54
CA ASP A 19 4.64 7.60 -6.39
C ASP A 19 4.54 6.88 -7.74
N SER A 20 4.14 5.60 -7.71
CA SER A 20 3.91 4.83 -8.94
C SER A 20 2.72 5.35 -9.73
N GLY A 21 1.66 5.81 -9.04
CA GLY A 21 0.50 6.42 -9.66
C GLY A 21 0.81 7.74 -10.37
N VAL A 22 1.55 8.64 -9.72
CA VAL A 22 2.00 9.93 -10.31
C VAL A 22 2.93 9.65 -11.49
N SER A 23 3.89 8.72 -11.35
CA SER A 23 4.81 8.37 -12.42
C SER A 23 4.09 7.78 -13.64
N ALA A 24 3.09 6.92 -13.41
CA ALA A 24 2.26 6.37 -14.48
C ALA A 24 1.44 7.45 -15.18
N LEU A 25 0.87 8.41 -14.45
CA LEU A 25 0.13 9.53 -15.05
C LEU A 25 1.01 10.45 -15.89
N LEU A 26 2.22 10.78 -15.41
CA LEU A 26 3.19 11.57 -16.18
C LEU A 26 3.60 10.83 -17.46
N ALA A 27 3.81 9.53 -17.38
CA ALA A 27 4.11 8.69 -18.53
C ALA A 27 2.92 8.58 -19.49
N PHE A 28 1.71 8.43 -18.98
CA PHE A 28 0.49 8.36 -19.78
C PHE A 28 0.24 9.65 -20.56
N ARG A 29 0.46 10.82 -19.93
CA ARG A 29 0.37 12.10 -20.65
C ARG A 29 1.37 12.22 -21.81
N ALA A 30 2.53 11.60 -21.70
CA ALA A 30 3.57 11.65 -22.71
C ALA A 30 3.42 10.59 -23.81
N LEU A 31 2.89 9.41 -23.47
CA LEU A 31 2.90 8.23 -24.33
C LEU A 31 1.50 7.75 -24.78
N GLY A 32 0.45 8.16 -24.03
CA GLY A 32 -0.92 7.69 -24.29
C GLY A 32 -1.05 6.16 -24.23
N ALA A 33 -1.66 5.56 -25.24
CA ALA A 33 -1.87 4.12 -25.34
C ALA A 33 -0.58 3.27 -25.43
N ARG A 34 0.57 3.89 -25.68
CA ARG A 34 1.88 3.21 -25.71
C ARG A 34 2.43 2.90 -24.30
N LEU A 35 1.78 3.40 -23.25
CA LEU A 35 2.05 2.99 -21.87
C LEU A 35 1.16 1.80 -21.53
N LYS A 36 1.77 0.69 -21.10
CA LYS A 36 1.09 -0.46 -20.50
C LYS A 36 1.38 -0.50 -19.01
N CYS A 37 0.34 -0.63 -18.18
CA CYS A 37 0.50 -0.70 -16.73
C CYS A 37 0.13 -2.09 -16.21
N ILE A 38 0.85 -2.58 -15.19
CA ILE A 38 0.56 -3.81 -14.48
C ILE A 38 0.25 -3.44 -13.03
N PHE A 39 -0.90 -3.83 -12.53
CA PHE A 39 -1.28 -3.71 -11.14
C PHE A 39 -1.49 -5.11 -10.53
N VAL A 40 -0.62 -5.50 -9.60
CA VAL A 40 -0.74 -6.78 -8.91
C VAL A 40 -1.58 -6.60 -7.65
N ASP A 41 -2.79 -7.13 -7.69
CA ASP A 41 -3.66 -7.21 -6.52
C ASP A 41 -3.25 -8.41 -5.66
N THR A 42 -2.51 -8.13 -4.63
CA THR A 42 -1.93 -9.13 -3.74
C THR A 42 -2.95 -9.80 -2.82
N GLY A 43 -4.18 -9.26 -2.73
CA GLY A 43 -5.13 -9.62 -1.68
C GLY A 43 -4.72 -9.15 -0.27
N LEU A 44 -3.55 -8.51 -0.12
CA LEU A 44 -3.05 -7.96 1.16
C LEU A 44 -3.35 -6.46 1.34
N LEU A 45 -4.11 -5.90 0.42
CA LEU A 45 -4.53 -4.50 0.44
C LEU A 45 -5.62 -4.26 1.49
N ARG A 46 -5.82 -2.98 1.83
CA ARG A 46 -6.95 -2.52 2.65
C ARG A 46 -8.27 -2.73 1.92
N GLU A 47 -9.36 -2.54 2.64
CA GLU A 47 -10.70 -2.70 2.08
C GLU A 47 -10.94 -1.79 0.88
N ASN A 48 -11.42 -2.37 -0.22
CA ASN A 48 -11.74 -1.70 -1.50
C ASN A 48 -10.59 -0.89 -2.12
N GLU A 49 -9.34 -1.09 -1.66
CA GLU A 49 -8.20 -0.28 -2.10
C GLU A 49 -7.83 -0.55 -3.55
N GLY A 50 -7.81 -1.82 -3.97
CA GLY A 50 -7.55 -2.21 -5.35
C GLY A 50 -8.65 -1.72 -6.30
N ASP A 51 -9.92 -1.81 -5.88
CA ASP A 51 -11.06 -1.38 -6.71
C ASP A 51 -11.07 0.14 -6.89
N ARG A 52 -10.83 0.91 -5.82
CA ARG A 52 -10.70 2.38 -5.91
C ARG A 52 -9.54 2.79 -6.80
N PHE A 53 -8.43 2.05 -6.74
CA PHE A 53 -7.29 2.28 -7.61
C PHE A 53 -7.66 2.09 -9.08
N MET A 54 -8.30 0.97 -9.43
CA MET A 54 -8.74 0.67 -10.79
C MET A 54 -9.78 1.67 -11.29
N ALA A 55 -10.78 1.99 -10.47
CA ALA A 55 -11.82 2.95 -10.81
C ALA A 55 -11.24 4.34 -11.14
N PHE A 56 -10.21 4.77 -10.43
CA PHE A 56 -9.59 6.07 -10.70
C PHE A 56 -8.64 6.03 -11.90
N TYR A 57 -7.61 5.19 -11.86
CA TYR A 57 -6.56 5.19 -12.89
C TYR A 57 -7.02 4.51 -14.19
N GLY A 58 -7.75 3.40 -14.09
CA GLY A 58 -8.27 2.67 -15.24
C GLY A 58 -9.53 3.31 -15.83
N ASP A 59 -10.62 3.30 -15.08
CA ASP A 59 -11.93 3.65 -15.63
C ASP A 59 -12.06 5.16 -15.87
N LYS A 60 -11.68 6.00 -14.91
CA LYS A 60 -11.83 7.46 -15.01
C LYS A 60 -10.77 8.10 -15.90
N LEU A 61 -9.50 7.69 -15.77
CA LEU A 61 -8.39 8.31 -16.51
C LEU A 61 -8.01 7.56 -17.79
N GLY A 62 -8.51 6.34 -17.99
CA GLY A 62 -8.30 5.55 -19.21
C GLY A 62 -6.89 4.97 -19.35
N LEU A 63 -6.14 4.78 -18.24
CA LEU A 63 -4.86 4.11 -18.31
C LEU A 63 -5.08 2.63 -18.68
N ASN A 64 -4.24 2.12 -19.57
CA ASN A 64 -4.25 0.70 -19.94
C ASN A 64 -3.59 -0.12 -18.80
N ILE A 65 -4.40 -0.59 -17.84
CA ILE A 65 -3.94 -1.31 -16.65
C ILE A 65 -4.43 -2.76 -16.70
N THR A 66 -3.49 -3.70 -16.71
CA THR A 66 -3.77 -5.12 -16.48
C THR A 66 -3.75 -5.39 -14.98
N ARG A 67 -4.92 -5.71 -14.38
CA ARG A 67 -5.02 -6.13 -12.97
C ARG A 67 -4.80 -7.63 -12.86
N ILE A 68 -3.84 -8.02 -12.05
CA ILE A 68 -3.49 -9.41 -11.77
C ILE A 68 -4.00 -9.79 -10.39
N TYR A 69 -4.97 -10.67 -10.29
CA TYR A 69 -5.48 -11.19 -9.03
C TYR A 69 -4.55 -12.29 -8.51
N ALA A 70 -3.73 -11.98 -7.50
CA ALA A 70 -2.65 -12.84 -7.03
C ALA A 70 -2.81 -13.28 -5.56
N GLN A 71 -3.96 -13.03 -4.93
CA GLN A 71 -4.19 -13.33 -3.50
C GLN A 71 -3.77 -14.77 -3.14
N GLU A 72 -4.15 -15.75 -3.93
CA GLU A 72 -3.86 -17.16 -3.64
C GLU A 72 -2.34 -17.42 -3.60
N ARG A 73 -1.58 -16.87 -4.53
CA ARG A 73 -0.11 -17.01 -4.58
C ARG A 73 0.55 -16.41 -3.35
N PHE A 74 0.11 -15.21 -2.92
CA PHE A 74 0.63 -14.58 -1.72
C PHE A 74 0.25 -15.34 -0.44
N MET A 75 -0.99 -15.83 -0.34
CA MET A 75 -1.42 -16.63 0.80
C MET A 75 -0.64 -17.96 0.88
N GLN A 76 -0.37 -18.60 -0.25
CA GLN A 76 0.45 -19.80 -0.31
C GLN A 76 1.89 -19.53 0.13
N ALA A 77 2.51 -18.46 -0.34
CA ALA A 77 3.86 -18.06 0.02
C ALA A 77 4.01 -17.70 1.51
N LEU A 78 2.95 -17.21 2.15
CA LEU A 78 2.93 -16.78 3.56
C LEU A 78 2.47 -17.87 4.53
N ARG A 79 2.12 -19.07 4.05
CA ARG A 79 1.64 -20.17 4.91
C ARG A 79 2.70 -20.56 5.93
N GLY A 80 2.33 -20.61 7.20
CA GLY A 80 3.22 -20.96 8.32
C GLY A 80 4.24 -19.89 8.70
N VAL A 81 4.29 -18.75 7.98
CA VAL A 81 5.30 -17.72 8.21
C VAL A 81 4.80 -16.73 9.26
N THR A 82 5.57 -16.59 10.35
CA THR A 82 5.25 -15.70 11.48
C THR A 82 6.18 -14.50 11.58
N ASP A 83 7.44 -14.63 11.16
CA ASP A 83 8.44 -13.57 11.23
C ASP A 83 8.16 -12.44 10.23
N ALA A 84 8.24 -11.20 10.70
CA ALA A 84 7.93 -10.02 9.89
C ALA A 84 8.93 -9.77 8.75
N GLY A 85 10.21 -10.05 9.00
CA GLY A 85 11.27 -9.94 7.99
C GLY A 85 11.08 -10.94 6.87
N GLU A 86 10.76 -12.18 7.23
CA GLU A 86 10.49 -13.26 6.29
C GLU A 86 9.21 -13.00 5.48
N LYS A 87 8.14 -12.52 6.11
CA LYS A 87 6.94 -12.08 5.37
C LYS A 87 7.27 -11.02 4.32
N ARG A 88 8.07 -10.01 4.70
CA ARG A 88 8.48 -8.95 3.77
C ARG A 88 9.28 -9.51 2.60
N ARG A 89 10.21 -10.42 2.88
CA ARG A 89 11.06 -11.08 1.88
C ARG A 89 10.22 -11.88 0.89
N LEU A 90 9.32 -12.73 1.38
CA LEU A 90 8.46 -13.60 0.56
C LEU A 90 7.47 -12.80 -0.28
N VAL A 91 6.84 -11.77 0.30
CA VAL A 91 5.96 -10.88 -0.49
C VAL A 91 6.74 -10.21 -1.61
N GLY A 92 7.95 -9.73 -1.34
CA GLY A 92 8.81 -9.12 -2.38
C GLY A 92 9.18 -10.12 -3.48
N GLN A 93 9.55 -11.35 -3.13
CA GLN A 93 9.89 -12.40 -4.10
C GLN A 93 8.68 -12.81 -4.95
N THR A 94 7.52 -13.05 -4.32
CA THR A 94 6.29 -13.40 -5.04
C THR A 94 5.85 -12.29 -5.99
N MET A 95 5.97 -11.04 -5.56
CA MET A 95 5.69 -9.87 -6.41
C MET A 95 6.61 -9.85 -7.63
N GLN A 96 7.93 -10.08 -7.43
CA GLN A 96 8.89 -10.11 -8.52
C GLN A 96 8.58 -11.21 -9.53
N GLN A 97 8.29 -12.42 -9.06
CA GLN A 97 7.93 -13.55 -9.92
C GLN A 97 6.71 -13.25 -10.79
N ILE A 98 5.66 -12.66 -10.19
CA ILE A 98 4.45 -12.30 -10.92
C ILE A 98 4.75 -11.22 -11.98
N LEU A 99 5.52 -10.21 -11.62
CA LEU A 99 5.88 -9.15 -12.56
C LEU A 99 6.73 -9.68 -13.71
N ASP A 100 7.64 -10.62 -13.44
CA ASP A 100 8.47 -11.26 -14.47
C ASP A 100 7.60 -12.05 -15.46
N GLU A 101 6.68 -12.87 -14.95
CA GLU A 101 5.73 -13.64 -15.76
C GLU A 101 4.84 -12.74 -16.65
N GLU A 102 4.30 -11.66 -16.07
CA GLU A 102 3.42 -10.73 -16.79
C GLU A 102 4.20 -9.90 -17.81
N THR A 103 5.44 -9.54 -17.48
CA THR A 103 6.30 -8.78 -18.41
C THR A 103 6.64 -9.61 -19.66
N VAL A 104 6.90 -10.91 -19.49
CA VAL A 104 7.12 -11.82 -20.63
C VAL A 104 5.91 -11.86 -21.56
N LYS A 105 4.69 -11.86 -21.01
CA LYS A 105 3.44 -11.84 -21.81
C LYS A 105 3.25 -10.54 -22.59
N LEU A 106 3.78 -9.43 -22.09
CA LEU A 106 3.68 -8.12 -22.79
C LEU A 106 4.60 -8.03 -24.02
N GLY A 107 5.59 -8.91 -24.13
CA GLY A 107 6.59 -8.87 -25.18
C GLY A 107 7.65 -7.78 -24.97
N ALA A 108 8.31 -7.36 -26.06
CA ALA A 108 9.35 -6.33 -26.01
C ALA A 108 8.75 -4.94 -25.71
N PHE A 109 9.51 -4.16 -24.94
CA PHE A 109 9.21 -2.75 -24.65
C PHE A 109 10.52 -1.96 -24.52
N ASP A 110 10.47 -0.66 -24.77
CA ASP A 110 11.66 0.20 -24.87
C ASP A 110 12.01 0.87 -23.56
N ALA A 111 11.03 1.03 -22.65
CA ALA A 111 11.26 1.67 -21.37
C ALA A 111 10.44 1.07 -20.22
N VAL A 112 10.98 1.24 -19.01
CA VAL A 112 10.32 0.90 -17.74
C VAL A 112 10.13 2.17 -16.93
N ILE A 113 8.89 2.47 -16.57
CA ILE A 113 8.55 3.61 -15.71
C ILE A 113 8.54 3.15 -14.26
N ARG A 114 9.31 3.83 -13.40
CA ARG A 114 9.38 3.56 -11.96
C ARG A 114 8.96 4.77 -11.14
N GLY A 115 8.26 4.52 -10.05
CA GLY A 115 7.90 5.53 -9.07
C GLY A 115 8.95 5.66 -7.95
N THR A 116 10.24 5.68 -8.28
CA THR A 116 11.31 5.93 -7.30
C THR A 116 11.30 7.40 -6.92
N SER A 117 11.21 7.72 -5.63
CA SER A 117 11.28 9.08 -5.11
C SER A 117 12.66 9.38 -4.52
N TYR A 118 12.94 10.66 -4.22
CA TYR A 118 14.18 11.07 -3.56
C TYR A 118 14.36 10.40 -2.20
N ASN A 119 13.28 10.22 -1.43
CA ASN A 119 13.33 9.47 -0.17
C ASN A 119 13.80 8.03 -0.34
N ASP A 120 13.35 7.35 -1.40
CA ASP A 120 13.79 5.97 -1.66
C ASP A 120 15.29 5.88 -1.94
N ILE A 121 15.85 6.89 -2.57
CA ILE A 121 17.30 6.98 -2.82
C ILE A 121 18.06 7.22 -1.52
N MET A 122 17.64 8.20 -0.73
CA MET A 122 18.30 8.55 0.53
C MET A 122 18.32 7.37 1.52
N PHE A 123 17.26 6.56 1.56
CA PHE A 123 17.18 5.39 2.45
C PHE A 123 17.66 4.09 1.83
N GLY A 124 18.35 4.15 0.65
CA GLY A 124 18.92 2.98 -0.01
C GLY A 124 17.87 1.96 -0.52
N GLN A 125 16.64 2.41 -0.75
CA GLN A 125 15.54 1.55 -1.21
C GLN A 125 15.37 1.58 -2.74
N GLY A 126 16.04 2.50 -3.42
CA GLY A 126 15.90 2.70 -4.88
C GLY A 126 16.24 1.46 -5.70
N ASP A 127 17.29 0.74 -5.33
CA ASP A 127 17.74 -0.46 -6.04
C ASP A 127 16.97 -1.75 -5.64
N ARG A 128 16.19 -1.71 -4.56
CA ARG A 128 15.45 -2.88 -4.05
C ARG A 128 14.08 -3.05 -4.67
N ARG A 129 13.64 -2.12 -5.51
CA ARG A 129 12.33 -2.20 -6.17
C ARG A 129 12.34 -3.30 -7.23
N ALA A 130 11.16 -3.93 -7.41
CA ALA A 130 10.96 -4.95 -8.42
C ALA A 130 11.53 -4.53 -9.79
N ARG A 131 12.34 -5.37 -10.40
CA ARG A 131 12.90 -5.19 -11.73
C ARG A 131 11.98 -5.88 -12.72
N LEU A 132 11.62 -5.20 -13.80
CA LEU A 132 10.88 -5.84 -14.89
C LEU A 132 11.89 -6.51 -15.83
N LEU A 133 11.64 -7.76 -16.18
CA LEU A 133 12.39 -8.46 -17.22
C LEU A 133 12.01 -7.86 -18.59
N GLY A 134 13.00 -7.72 -19.48
CA GLY A 134 12.73 -7.21 -20.83
C GLY A 134 13.64 -6.06 -21.28
N GLY A 135 14.41 -5.48 -20.36
CA GLY A 135 15.60 -4.71 -20.69
C GLY A 135 15.41 -3.31 -21.26
N GLY A 136 14.30 -2.65 -21.07
CA GLY A 136 14.10 -1.27 -21.52
C GLY A 136 14.85 -0.22 -20.68
N THR A 137 14.96 1.00 -21.19
CA THR A 137 15.53 2.14 -20.46
C THR A 137 14.69 2.46 -19.23
N VAL A 138 15.31 2.53 -18.04
CA VAL A 138 14.62 2.90 -16.81
C VAL A 138 14.38 4.41 -16.76
N ILE A 139 13.14 4.81 -16.59
CA ILE A 139 12.72 6.20 -16.45
C ILE A 139 12.04 6.37 -15.09
N GLU A 140 12.55 7.28 -14.28
CA GLU A 140 12.07 7.55 -12.91
C GLU A 140 11.59 9.01 -12.81
N PRO A 141 10.34 9.30 -13.20
CA PRO A 141 9.86 10.68 -13.36
C PRO A 141 9.87 11.52 -12.08
N VAL A 142 9.80 10.88 -10.92
CA VAL A 142 9.72 11.54 -9.61
C VAL A 142 10.97 11.33 -8.75
N ARG A 143 12.08 10.89 -9.36
CA ARG A 143 13.33 10.54 -8.67
C ARG A 143 13.89 11.65 -7.79
N GLU A 144 13.79 12.89 -8.23
CA GLU A 144 14.34 14.06 -7.55
C GLU A 144 13.31 14.77 -6.66
N LEU A 145 12.10 14.22 -6.52
CA LEU A 145 11.03 14.82 -5.76
C LEU A 145 10.88 14.18 -4.37
N PHE A 146 10.64 15.02 -3.37
CA PHE A 146 10.18 14.61 -2.04
C PHE A 146 8.69 14.23 -2.06
N LYS A 147 8.24 13.52 -1.03
CA LYS A 147 6.84 13.03 -0.94
C LYS A 147 5.79 14.14 -0.98
N ASP A 148 6.06 15.29 -0.40
CA ASP A 148 5.17 16.45 -0.43
C ASP A 148 5.12 17.11 -1.82
N GLU A 149 6.24 17.10 -2.55
CA GLU A 149 6.29 17.56 -3.93
C GLU A 149 5.54 16.62 -4.87
N ILE A 150 5.71 15.29 -4.67
CA ILE A 150 4.93 14.28 -5.42
C ILE A 150 3.42 14.46 -5.17
N ARG A 151 3.00 14.79 -3.93
CA ARG A 151 1.59 15.10 -3.65
C ARG A 151 1.11 16.33 -4.40
N ARG A 152 1.91 17.40 -4.46
CA ARG A 152 1.57 18.61 -5.22
C ARG A 152 1.46 18.31 -6.72
N VAL A 153 2.37 17.53 -7.26
CA VAL A 153 2.28 17.08 -8.67
C VAL A 153 1.02 16.24 -8.87
N GLY A 154 0.73 15.32 -7.96
CA GLY A 154 -0.49 14.49 -8.01
C GLY A 154 -1.78 15.33 -7.98
N ASP A 155 -1.83 16.34 -7.13
CA ASP A 155 -2.96 17.29 -7.05
C ASP A 155 -3.15 18.05 -8.37
N TYR A 156 -2.07 18.58 -8.93
CA TYR A 156 -2.08 19.21 -10.25
C TYR A 156 -2.53 18.25 -11.38
N LEU A 157 -2.22 16.96 -11.26
CA LEU A 157 -2.65 15.92 -12.19
C LEU A 157 -4.11 15.49 -11.98
N GLY A 158 -4.79 16.00 -10.96
CA GLY A 158 -6.18 15.70 -10.65
C GLY A 158 -6.39 14.40 -9.84
N ILE A 159 -5.36 13.93 -9.14
CA ILE A 159 -5.51 12.80 -8.21
C ILE A 159 -6.37 13.25 -7.03
N PRO A 160 -7.45 12.51 -6.67
CA PRO A 160 -8.33 12.87 -5.57
C PRO A 160 -7.60 12.92 -4.22
N GLN A 161 -8.07 13.80 -3.33
CA GLN A 161 -7.46 14.04 -2.02
C GLN A 161 -7.38 12.80 -1.13
N ASP A 162 -8.31 11.87 -1.23
CA ASP A 162 -8.29 10.59 -0.51
C ASP A 162 -7.14 9.66 -0.95
N LEU A 163 -6.71 9.76 -2.20
CA LEU A 163 -5.52 9.07 -2.72
C LEU A 163 -4.23 9.83 -2.40
N LEU A 164 -4.25 11.17 -2.46
CA LEU A 164 -3.09 12.04 -2.18
C LEU A 164 -2.71 12.03 -0.70
N SER A 165 -3.70 12.13 0.19
CA SER A 165 -3.52 12.18 1.65
C SER A 165 -3.34 10.80 2.29
N ARG A 166 -3.18 9.77 1.47
CA ARG A 166 -3.03 8.41 1.94
C ARG A 166 -1.83 8.28 2.86
N GLN A 167 -2.07 7.79 4.07
CA GLN A 167 -1.00 7.51 5.02
C GLN A 167 -0.06 6.42 4.51
N PRO A 168 1.22 6.42 4.93
CA PRO A 168 2.17 5.37 4.57
C PRO A 168 1.61 3.98 4.84
N PHE A 169 1.81 3.07 3.89
CA PHE A 169 1.35 1.70 3.98
C PHE A 169 2.48 0.77 3.54
N PRO A 170 2.78 -0.29 4.29
CA PRO A 170 3.90 -1.18 3.96
C PRO A 170 3.69 -1.85 2.61
N GLY A 171 4.77 -2.03 1.85
CA GLY A 171 4.73 -2.74 0.55
C GLY A 171 4.23 -4.18 0.66
N SER A 172 4.38 -4.81 1.84
CA SER A 172 3.82 -6.13 2.14
C SER A 172 2.36 -6.10 2.62
N GLY A 173 1.71 -4.95 2.52
CA GLY A 173 0.30 -4.81 2.86
C GLY A 173 -0.03 -5.14 4.32
N LEU A 174 -1.24 -5.65 4.53
CA LEU A 174 -1.74 -6.04 5.84
C LEU A 174 -1.00 -7.26 6.44
N ALA A 175 -0.21 -8.01 5.66
CA ALA A 175 0.53 -9.16 6.17
C ALA A 175 1.48 -8.79 7.33
N LEU A 176 2.08 -7.57 7.30
CA LEU A 176 2.94 -7.08 8.39
C LEU A 176 2.16 -6.57 9.60
N ARG A 177 0.85 -6.40 9.47
CA ARG A 177 -0.04 -5.99 10.56
C ARG A 177 -0.79 -7.16 11.19
N ILE A 178 -0.46 -8.39 10.82
CA ILE A 178 -0.89 -9.63 11.46
C ILE A 178 0.33 -10.21 12.16
N LEU A 179 0.34 -10.19 13.49
CA LEU A 179 1.36 -10.90 14.26
C LEU A 179 1.05 -12.41 14.20
N GLY A 180 2.08 -13.24 14.01
CA GLY A 180 1.89 -14.64 13.73
C GLY A 180 1.56 -14.95 12.27
N GLU A 181 0.98 -16.11 11.99
CA GLU A 181 0.64 -16.57 10.65
C GLU A 181 -0.46 -15.73 10.00
N VAL A 182 -0.32 -15.46 8.71
CA VAL A 182 -1.33 -14.79 7.89
C VAL A 182 -2.29 -15.83 7.34
N THR A 183 -3.51 -15.85 7.87
CA THR A 183 -4.60 -16.66 7.31
C THR A 183 -5.65 -15.75 6.65
N LEU A 184 -6.49 -16.32 5.81
CA LEU A 184 -7.53 -15.55 5.13
C LEU A 184 -8.51 -14.93 6.14
N GLU A 185 -8.87 -15.70 7.17
CA GLU A 185 -9.78 -15.24 8.25
C GLU A 185 -9.18 -14.07 9.01
N ARG A 186 -7.91 -14.18 9.44
CA ARG A 186 -7.20 -13.09 10.15
C ARG A 186 -7.07 -11.85 9.27
N LEU A 187 -6.79 -12.04 7.98
CA LEU A 187 -6.68 -10.95 7.03
C LEU A 187 -8.03 -10.22 6.84
N GLN A 188 -9.12 -10.97 6.71
CA GLN A 188 -10.47 -10.41 6.60
C GLN A 188 -10.88 -9.66 7.88
N THR A 189 -10.58 -10.23 9.05
CA THR A 189 -10.85 -9.60 10.35
C THR A 189 -10.07 -8.29 10.50
N LEU A 190 -8.76 -8.32 10.25
CA LEU A 190 -7.95 -7.12 10.32
C LEU A 190 -8.40 -6.06 9.32
N ARG A 191 -8.69 -6.45 8.09
CA ARG A 191 -9.15 -5.53 7.03
C ARG A 191 -10.43 -4.80 7.43
N ALA A 192 -11.42 -5.53 7.95
CA ALA A 192 -12.68 -4.96 8.40
C ALA A 192 -12.50 -4.00 9.59
N VAL A 193 -11.70 -4.39 10.60
CA VAL A 193 -11.47 -3.52 11.76
C VAL A 193 -10.62 -2.30 11.41
N ASP A 194 -9.59 -2.45 10.56
CA ASP A 194 -8.80 -1.31 10.05
C ASP A 194 -9.69 -0.32 9.26
N ALA A 195 -10.64 -0.82 8.48
CA ALA A 195 -11.58 0.01 7.75
C ALA A 195 -12.50 0.79 8.70
N ILE A 196 -13.09 0.12 9.69
CA ILE A 196 -13.93 0.76 10.72
C ILE A 196 -13.15 1.84 11.47
N PHE A 197 -11.95 1.52 11.94
CA PHE A 197 -11.10 2.46 12.68
C PHE A 197 -10.77 3.70 11.85
N ARG A 198 -10.39 3.51 10.61
CA ARG A 198 -10.07 4.61 9.69
C ARG A 198 -11.28 5.46 9.38
N GLU A 199 -12.43 4.86 9.19
CA GLU A 199 -13.69 5.57 8.94
C GLU A 199 -14.08 6.46 10.13
N GLU A 200 -14.01 5.94 11.36
CA GLU A 200 -14.36 6.73 12.54
C GLU A 200 -13.36 7.86 12.81
N VAL A 201 -12.08 7.64 12.62
CA VAL A 201 -11.04 8.69 12.70
C VAL A 201 -11.30 9.79 11.66
N LEU A 202 -11.68 9.42 10.43
CA LEU A 202 -12.03 10.37 9.38
C LEU A 202 -13.31 11.15 9.70
N ARG A 203 -14.35 10.46 10.19
CA ARG A 203 -15.64 11.05 10.58
C ARG A 203 -15.47 12.09 11.69
N ALA A 204 -14.59 11.79 12.64
CA ALA A 204 -14.25 12.72 13.73
C ALA A 204 -13.31 13.87 13.30
N GLY A 205 -12.83 13.89 12.06
CA GLY A 205 -11.86 14.89 11.58
C GLY A 205 -10.48 14.80 12.25
N ALA A 206 -10.22 13.70 13.00
CA ALA A 206 -9.00 13.54 13.80
C ALA A 206 -7.75 13.30 12.92
N GLN A 207 -7.90 12.79 11.70
CA GLN A 207 -6.82 12.47 10.76
C GLN A 207 -5.89 13.65 10.46
N LYS A 208 -6.40 14.89 10.56
CA LYS A 208 -5.62 16.13 10.27
C LYS A 208 -4.40 16.31 11.19
N ARG A 209 -4.42 15.68 12.37
CA ARG A 209 -3.36 15.76 13.38
C ARG A 209 -2.54 14.48 13.48
N LEU A 210 -2.88 13.45 12.66
CA LEU A 210 -2.26 12.14 12.73
C LEU A 210 -1.30 11.95 11.56
N TRP A 211 -0.16 11.36 11.86
CA TRP A 211 0.77 10.90 10.84
C TRP A 211 0.38 9.50 10.32
N GLN A 212 0.05 8.59 11.23
CA GLN A 212 -0.47 7.26 10.92
C GLN A 212 -1.52 6.83 11.93
N TYR A 213 -2.49 6.05 11.47
CA TYR A 213 -3.47 5.34 12.29
C TYR A 213 -3.90 4.06 11.59
N PHE A 214 -3.91 2.96 12.32
CA PHE A 214 -4.13 1.62 11.77
C PHE A 214 -4.41 0.61 12.87
N ALA A 215 -4.91 -0.56 12.47
CA ALA A 215 -5.09 -1.72 13.32
C ALA A 215 -3.97 -2.76 13.09
N VAL A 216 -3.64 -3.51 14.13
CA VAL A 216 -2.77 -4.69 14.12
C VAL A 216 -3.53 -5.83 14.75
N LEU A 217 -3.50 -7.02 14.13
CA LEU A 217 -4.10 -8.23 14.67
C LEU A 217 -3.03 -9.05 15.38
N CYS A 218 -3.31 -9.41 16.64
CA CYS A 218 -2.53 -10.32 17.46
C CYS A 218 -3.35 -11.58 17.69
N PRO A 219 -2.81 -12.78 17.47
CA PRO A 219 -3.47 -14.03 17.87
C PRO A 219 -3.72 -14.03 19.38
N MET A 220 -4.84 -14.58 19.81
CA MET A 220 -5.13 -14.71 21.23
C MET A 220 -4.58 -16.04 21.75
N PRO A 221 -3.67 -16.03 22.76
CA PRO A 221 -3.17 -17.27 23.34
C PRO A 221 -4.33 -18.09 23.93
N GLY A 222 -4.38 -19.38 23.58
CA GLY A 222 -5.41 -20.30 24.07
C GLY A 222 -6.77 -20.22 23.35
N ASP A 223 -6.92 -19.32 22.37
CA ASP A 223 -8.09 -19.25 21.50
C ASP A 223 -7.61 -19.06 20.03
N GLU A 224 -7.48 -20.17 19.31
CA GLU A 224 -6.97 -20.17 17.93
C GLU A 224 -7.80 -19.31 16.96
N LYS A 225 -9.10 -19.17 17.24
CA LYS A 225 -10.04 -18.37 16.45
C LYS A 225 -10.15 -16.94 16.98
N GLY A 226 -9.74 -16.70 18.22
CA GLY A 226 -9.81 -15.40 18.86
C GLY A 226 -8.73 -14.44 18.36
N ALA A 227 -9.08 -13.17 18.28
CA ALA A 227 -8.16 -12.10 17.92
C ALA A 227 -8.16 -10.99 18.97
N VAL A 228 -6.97 -10.46 19.25
CA VAL A 228 -6.79 -9.18 19.93
C VAL A 228 -6.44 -8.15 18.85
N ILE A 229 -7.19 -7.07 18.77
CA ILE A 229 -6.87 -5.96 17.88
C ILE A 229 -6.16 -4.87 18.67
N CYS A 230 -4.98 -4.50 18.21
CA CYS A 230 -4.25 -3.35 18.72
C CYS A 230 -4.48 -2.17 17.77
N LEU A 231 -5.17 -1.13 18.25
CA LEU A 231 -5.32 0.12 17.53
C LEU A 231 -4.12 1.02 17.82
N ARG A 232 -3.59 1.63 16.79
CA ARG A 232 -2.50 2.59 16.93
C ARG A 232 -2.81 3.83 16.12
N ALA A 233 -2.72 4.99 16.77
CA ALA A 233 -2.72 6.29 16.10
C ALA A 233 -1.56 7.11 16.66
N VAL A 234 -0.77 7.71 15.77
CA VAL A 234 0.43 8.45 16.15
C VAL A 234 0.53 9.77 15.40
N HIS A 235 1.15 10.73 16.07
CA HIS A 235 1.65 11.94 15.43
C HIS A 235 3.19 11.91 15.42
N ALA A 236 3.80 12.40 14.34
CA ALA A 236 5.24 12.54 14.25
C ALA A 236 5.68 13.81 14.98
N SER A 237 6.79 13.74 15.71
CA SER A 237 7.47 14.93 16.21
C SER A 237 8.59 15.35 15.26
N GLU A 238 9.07 16.58 15.41
CA GLU A 238 10.22 17.12 14.67
C GLU A 238 11.51 16.29 14.86
N ARG A 239 11.57 15.45 15.90
CA ARG A 239 12.71 14.58 16.22
C ARG A 239 12.59 13.16 15.69
N SER A 240 11.75 12.93 14.69
CA SER A 240 11.49 11.60 14.08
C SER A 240 10.98 10.55 15.09
N LEU A 241 10.43 10.98 16.21
CA LEU A 241 9.75 10.12 17.18
C LEU A 241 8.24 10.17 16.90
N ALA A 242 7.59 9.02 16.96
CA ALA A 242 6.14 8.96 16.92
C ALA A 242 5.59 8.70 18.31
N TYR A 243 4.67 9.55 18.71
CA TYR A 243 3.94 9.46 19.97
C TYR A 243 2.51 9.05 19.73
N ALA A 244 1.96 8.29 20.68
CA ALA A 244 0.54 7.93 20.62
C ALA A 244 -0.32 9.20 20.67
N ALA A 245 -1.24 9.28 19.74
CA ALA A 245 -2.20 10.39 19.67
C ALA A 245 -3.33 10.16 20.67
N ARG A 246 -3.85 11.22 21.24
CA ARG A 246 -5.08 11.16 22.04
C ARG A 246 -6.28 11.24 21.12
N LEU A 247 -6.95 10.12 20.91
CA LEU A 247 -8.24 10.09 20.22
C LEU A 247 -9.38 10.39 21.21
N PRO A 248 -10.47 11.02 20.76
CA PRO A 248 -11.69 11.14 21.57
C PRO A 248 -12.18 9.75 22.01
N TYR A 249 -12.62 9.64 23.25
CA TYR A 249 -13.01 8.35 23.81
C TYR A 249 -14.26 7.76 23.13
N ASP A 250 -15.20 8.61 22.77
CA ASP A 250 -16.42 8.27 22.02
C ASP A 250 -16.11 7.66 20.64
N VAL A 251 -15.05 8.15 19.97
CA VAL A 251 -14.57 7.55 18.72
C VAL A 251 -14.10 6.11 18.96
N MET A 252 -13.32 5.90 20.03
CA MET A 252 -12.82 4.57 20.37
C MET A 252 -13.95 3.62 20.78
N GLU A 253 -14.93 4.08 21.55
CA GLU A 253 -16.13 3.29 21.89
C GLU A 253 -16.88 2.86 20.64
N THR A 254 -17.14 3.79 19.72
CA THR A 254 -17.81 3.49 18.46
C THR A 254 -17.05 2.45 17.63
N VAL A 255 -15.70 2.55 17.57
CA VAL A 255 -14.86 1.56 16.90
C VAL A 255 -15.02 0.17 17.54
N VAL A 256 -14.98 0.10 18.88
CA VAL A 256 -15.13 -1.15 19.62
C VAL A 256 -16.50 -1.80 19.35
N GLU A 257 -17.57 -1.03 19.49
CA GLU A 257 -18.94 -1.53 19.24
C GLU A 257 -19.13 -2.05 17.82
N ARG A 258 -18.69 -1.28 16.83
CA ARG A 258 -18.80 -1.66 15.42
C ARG A 258 -17.96 -2.90 15.09
N ALA A 259 -16.69 -2.92 15.54
CA ALA A 259 -15.76 -4.00 15.26
C ALA A 259 -16.23 -5.32 15.89
N MET A 260 -16.59 -5.33 17.17
CA MET A 260 -17.05 -6.56 17.86
C MET A 260 -18.39 -7.08 17.33
N ARG A 261 -19.29 -6.19 16.89
CA ARG A 261 -20.54 -6.60 16.25
C ARG A 261 -20.31 -7.23 14.88
N GLN A 262 -19.39 -6.68 14.08
CA GLN A 262 -19.13 -7.16 12.73
C GLN A 262 -18.18 -8.37 12.70
N ARG A 263 -17.33 -8.50 13.70
CA ARG A 263 -16.29 -9.52 13.82
C ARG A 263 -16.31 -10.17 15.21
N PRO A 264 -17.21 -11.15 15.44
CA PRO A 264 -17.37 -11.77 16.75
C PRO A 264 -16.13 -12.51 17.27
N GLU A 265 -15.18 -12.86 16.38
CA GLU A 265 -13.90 -13.43 16.73
C GLU A 265 -12.94 -12.44 17.39
N VAL A 266 -13.20 -11.13 17.32
CA VAL A 266 -12.44 -10.12 18.06
C VAL A 266 -12.83 -10.19 19.54
N ARG A 267 -11.89 -10.62 20.38
CA ARG A 267 -12.12 -10.79 21.83
C ARG A 267 -11.73 -9.55 22.63
N ARG A 268 -10.72 -8.81 22.14
CA ARG A 268 -10.23 -7.60 22.81
C ARG A 268 -9.79 -6.57 21.79
N ILE A 269 -10.00 -5.32 22.12
CA ILE A 269 -9.42 -4.19 21.42
C ILE A 269 -8.62 -3.38 22.43
N VAL A 270 -7.35 -3.12 22.13
CA VAL A 270 -6.43 -2.35 22.95
C VAL A 270 -5.89 -1.16 22.15
N TYR A 271 -5.44 -0.13 22.84
CA TYR A 271 -4.82 1.03 22.21
C TYR A 271 -3.35 1.10 22.61
N ASP A 272 -2.44 1.14 21.62
CA ASP A 272 -1.00 1.15 21.83
C ASP A 272 -0.50 2.58 22.12
N LEU A 273 -0.01 2.80 23.32
CA LEU A 273 0.55 4.06 23.78
C LEU A 273 2.08 4.14 23.65
N THR A 274 2.72 3.08 23.15
CA THR A 274 4.18 3.00 23.11
C THR A 274 4.75 4.00 22.11
N PRO A 275 5.66 4.89 22.49
CA PRO A 275 6.40 5.70 21.54
C PRO A 275 7.30 4.81 20.68
N SER A 276 7.52 5.18 19.43
CA SER A 276 8.37 4.43 18.50
C SER A 276 9.40 5.35 17.87
N SER A 277 10.65 4.91 17.84
CA SER A 277 11.77 5.60 17.19
C SER A 277 12.11 5.05 15.81
N ASN A 278 11.45 3.98 15.36
CA ASN A 278 11.76 3.32 14.09
C ASN A 278 10.57 3.44 13.12
N TYR A 279 10.76 4.26 12.11
CA TYR A 279 9.87 4.40 10.96
C TYR A 279 10.61 4.09 9.67
#